data_04dfcd36b29086761fa845d0fd77bc02
#
_entry.id   04dfcd36b29086761fa845d0fd77bc02
#
_cell.length_a   1.000
_cell.length_b   1.000
_cell.length_c   1.000
_cell.angle_alpha   90.00
_cell.angle_beta   90.00
_cell.angle_gamma   90.00
#
_symmetry.space_group_name_H-M   'P 1'
#
loop_
_entity.id
_entity.type
_entity.pdbx_description
1 polymer ?
#
loop_
_entity_poly.entity_id
_entity_poly.type
_entity_poly.pdbx_seq_one_letter_code
_entity_poly.pdbx_strand_id
1 'polypeptide(L)'
;MLDGLMPYRDLYEQKGPILYLIHMLAALISRDSFIGVYLMETLAFSLYLYFCGKCAQVFRTDFLTGALAALFCGLMAVSSEAFFLGGSAEEYCLWTMTFGLYAAMKALHSGRPMPVWRAMTVGVGAGMTLMVKFTFLGFFIGLCAFAVLWYGMRREWKVLMKTAGGFLAGFTLVAAAVCVWFYLRGALGDLIRVYFIDNLTVYPRNTDNRLMLIWKCVRKTVGENRWMWAAIAAAAGAFLLRGRRYFLMMPVMLAATLTGTYWGGYSWPYYGLIAAPYLAFAGAAAADITGRIPRRRSLSGRGGKRAWLIAMAALIAAAGCAFHTCESVSRMSAEREELPQYIFAEHIPEGATLLNYGFLDAGFYYASGATPSCRFFCTLNIPLEEMEEEMDRQLREGVPDFVVTRNKTLKQHGMTGIYERVAEASADYGEGMFNYFLYRRIE
;
A
#
# COMPACT_ATOMS: atom_id res chain seq x y z
N MET A 1 16.05 -6.50 -11.28
CA MET A 1 17.00 -5.58 -10.60
C MET A 1 18.27 -6.33 -10.17
N LEU A 2 18.17 -7.46 -9.48
CA LEU A 2 19.35 -8.26 -9.09
C LEU A 2 20.07 -8.83 -10.32
N ASP A 3 19.33 -9.15 -11.36
CA ASP A 3 19.85 -9.72 -12.63
C ASP A 3 20.18 -8.61 -13.68
N GLY A 4 20.27 -7.35 -13.23
CA GLY A 4 20.69 -6.21 -14.06
C GLY A 4 19.57 -5.48 -14.79
N LEU A 5 18.34 -6.02 -14.82
CA LEU A 5 17.20 -5.36 -15.47
C LEU A 5 16.79 -4.09 -14.71
N MET A 6 16.54 -3.03 -15.47
CA MET A 6 16.19 -1.71 -14.95
C MET A 6 14.67 -1.49 -14.99
N PRO A 7 14.02 -1.20 -13.84
CA PRO A 7 12.60 -0.85 -13.83
C PRO A 7 12.31 0.30 -14.78
N TYR A 8 11.13 0.26 -15.39
CA TYR A 8 10.58 1.20 -16.37
C TYR A 8 11.24 1.16 -17.74
N ARG A 9 12.58 0.95 -17.85
CA ARG A 9 13.29 0.81 -19.11
C ARG A 9 13.15 -0.59 -19.68
N ASP A 10 13.57 -1.59 -18.91
CA ASP A 10 13.62 -2.99 -19.37
C ASP A 10 12.34 -3.76 -19.00
N LEU A 11 11.62 -3.31 -17.97
CA LEU A 11 10.34 -3.85 -17.52
C LEU A 11 9.38 -2.68 -17.25
N TYR A 12 8.29 -2.63 -18.01
CA TYR A 12 7.24 -1.61 -17.82
C TYR A 12 6.36 -2.00 -16.65
N GLU A 13 6.33 -1.19 -15.62
CA GLU A 13 5.45 -1.37 -14.45
C GLU A 13 5.15 0.00 -13.81
N GLN A 14 3.98 0.12 -13.17
CA GLN A 14 3.41 1.41 -12.74
C GLN A 14 3.68 1.75 -11.27
N LYS A 15 4.24 0.84 -10.48
CA LYS A 15 4.50 1.09 -9.05
C LYS A 15 5.77 1.91 -8.85
N GLY A 16 5.93 2.47 -7.65
CA GLY A 16 7.07 3.32 -7.34
C GLY A 16 8.39 2.56 -7.13
N PRO A 17 9.52 3.20 -7.43
CA PRO A 17 10.84 2.54 -7.43
C PRO A 17 11.29 2.04 -6.05
N ILE A 18 10.85 2.68 -4.95
CA ILE A 18 11.16 2.20 -3.59
C ILE A 18 10.42 0.88 -3.30
N LEU A 19 9.24 0.64 -3.89
CA LEU A 19 8.58 -0.66 -3.75
C LEU A 19 9.46 -1.77 -4.35
N TYR A 20 10.02 -1.56 -5.54
CA TYR A 20 10.93 -2.54 -6.16
C TYR A 20 12.21 -2.72 -5.34
N LEU A 21 12.72 -1.66 -4.72
CA LEU A 21 13.86 -1.78 -3.80
C LEU A 21 13.51 -2.66 -2.60
N ILE A 22 12.31 -2.52 -2.02
CA ILE A 22 11.83 -3.36 -0.91
C ILE A 22 11.76 -4.82 -1.36
N HIS A 23 11.15 -5.09 -2.54
CA HIS A 23 11.09 -6.45 -3.08
C HIS A 23 12.46 -7.02 -3.46
N MET A 24 13.38 -6.18 -3.94
CA MET A 24 14.77 -6.59 -4.18
C MET A 24 15.46 -7.00 -2.88
N LEU A 25 15.29 -6.24 -1.78
CA LEU A 25 15.81 -6.62 -0.46
C LEU A 25 15.15 -7.90 0.06
N ALA A 26 13.86 -8.08 -0.17
CA ALA A 26 13.15 -9.33 0.15
C ALA A 26 13.73 -10.53 -0.63
N ALA A 27 14.04 -10.35 -1.91
CA ALA A 27 14.64 -11.39 -2.76
C ALA A 27 16.09 -11.76 -2.35
N LEU A 28 16.82 -10.86 -1.66
CA LEU A 28 18.11 -11.21 -1.05
C LEU A 28 17.97 -12.19 0.13
N ILE A 29 16.79 -12.24 0.77
CA ILE A 29 16.49 -13.19 1.85
C ILE A 29 16.09 -14.54 1.26
N SER A 30 15.18 -14.54 0.27
CA SER A 30 14.78 -15.75 -0.46
C SER A 30 14.23 -15.36 -1.84
N ARG A 31 14.68 -16.06 -2.88
CA ARG A 31 14.14 -15.97 -4.24
C ARG A 31 13.03 -17.02 -4.48
N ASP A 32 13.08 -18.12 -3.76
CA ASP A 32 12.21 -19.29 -3.98
C ASP A 32 10.95 -19.30 -3.10
N SER A 33 10.82 -18.31 -2.22
CA SER A 33 9.67 -18.17 -1.33
C SER A 33 9.36 -16.71 -1.01
N PHE A 34 8.12 -16.42 -0.61
CA PHE A 34 7.69 -15.09 -0.20
C PHE A 34 8.11 -14.72 1.24
N ILE A 35 8.97 -15.51 1.91
CA ILE A 35 9.39 -15.24 3.29
C ILE A 35 10.05 -13.86 3.42
N GLY A 36 10.85 -13.44 2.42
CA GLY A 36 11.47 -12.12 2.41
C GLY A 36 10.44 -10.99 2.35
N VAL A 37 9.42 -11.13 1.50
CA VAL A 37 8.30 -10.16 1.39
C VAL A 37 7.52 -10.11 2.69
N TYR A 38 7.19 -11.27 3.28
CA TYR A 38 6.51 -11.38 4.57
C TYR A 38 7.28 -10.68 5.71
N LEU A 39 8.61 -10.83 5.75
CA LEU A 39 9.43 -10.17 6.76
C LEU A 39 9.46 -8.65 6.58
N MET A 40 9.56 -8.15 5.34
CA MET A 40 9.50 -6.72 5.05
C MET A 40 8.14 -6.12 5.41
N GLU A 41 7.06 -6.82 5.07
CA GLU A 41 5.69 -6.44 5.42
C GLU A 41 5.48 -6.43 6.94
N THR A 42 5.92 -7.49 7.64
CA THR A 42 5.85 -7.58 9.10
C THR A 42 6.58 -6.42 9.77
N LEU A 43 7.75 -6.04 9.27
CA LEU A 43 8.50 -4.89 9.74
C LEU A 43 7.71 -3.58 9.54
N ALA A 44 7.21 -3.35 8.32
CA ALA A 44 6.46 -2.14 7.99
C ALA A 44 5.17 -2.03 8.82
N PHE A 45 4.43 -3.13 8.95
CA PHE A 45 3.21 -3.18 9.75
C PHE A 45 3.48 -3.02 11.27
N SER A 46 4.57 -3.62 11.77
CA SER A 46 5.01 -3.42 13.17
C SER A 46 5.33 -1.95 13.46
N LEU A 47 5.98 -1.25 12.54
CA LEU A 47 6.23 0.19 12.66
C LEU A 47 4.92 1.00 12.64
N TYR A 48 3.96 0.63 11.80
CA TYR A 48 2.62 1.22 11.80
C TYR A 48 1.95 1.08 13.18
N LEU A 49 1.92 -0.13 13.74
CA LEU A 49 1.36 -0.40 15.05
C LEU A 49 2.07 0.38 16.17
N TYR A 50 3.40 0.43 16.11
CA TYR A 50 4.21 1.20 17.06
C TYR A 50 3.80 2.68 17.06
N PHE A 51 3.64 3.29 15.89
CA PHE A 51 3.24 4.70 15.81
C PHE A 51 1.78 4.92 16.16
N CYS A 52 0.87 3.97 15.90
CA CYS A 52 -0.50 4.01 16.44
C CYS A 52 -0.49 4.07 17.98
N GLY A 53 0.29 3.22 18.62
CA GLY A 53 0.49 3.24 20.07
C GLY A 53 1.10 4.57 20.55
N LYS A 54 2.07 5.12 19.81
CA LYS A 54 2.66 6.44 20.12
C LYS A 54 1.67 7.59 20.02
N CYS A 55 0.74 7.55 19.07
CA CYS A 55 -0.35 8.54 18.98
C CYS A 55 -1.22 8.55 20.24
N ALA A 56 -1.59 7.38 20.76
CA ALA A 56 -2.34 7.27 22.01
C ALA A 56 -1.52 7.72 23.23
N GLN A 57 -0.21 7.39 23.26
CA GLN A 57 0.71 7.81 24.31
C GLN A 57 0.96 9.33 24.37
N VAL A 58 0.59 10.08 23.36
CA VAL A 58 0.59 11.56 23.43
C VAL A 58 -0.35 12.04 24.52
N PHE A 59 -1.47 11.34 24.76
CA PHE A 59 -2.49 11.72 25.74
C PHE A 59 -2.32 11.01 27.06
N ARG A 60 -1.82 9.78 27.04
CA ARG A 60 -1.59 8.96 28.22
C ARG A 60 -0.37 8.09 28.06
N THR A 61 0.68 8.38 28.80
CA THR A 61 2.05 7.91 28.58
C THR A 61 2.33 6.45 29.00
N ASP A 62 1.36 5.75 29.60
CA ASP A 62 1.59 4.38 30.07
C ASP A 62 1.68 3.38 28.89
N PHE A 63 2.44 2.31 29.09
CA PHE A 63 2.69 1.27 28.10
C PHE A 63 1.39 0.58 27.65
N LEU A 64 0.50 0.27 28.59
CA LEU A 64 -0.75 -0.46 28.30
C LEU A 64 -1.65 0.33 27.32
N THR A 65 -1.77 1.64 27.53
CA THR A 65 -2.54 2.51 26.63
C THR A 65 -1.98 2.43 25.20
N GLY A 66 -0.66 2.49 25.05
CA GLY A 66 -0.02 2.36 23.73
C GLY A 66 -0.24 0.98 23.11
N ALA A 67 -0.09 -0.08 23.89
CA ALA A 67 -0.27 -1.46 23.43
C ALA A 67 -1.73 -1.75 22.99
N LEU A 68 -2.71 -1.31 23.79
CA LEU A 68 -4.13 -1.49 23.44
C LEU A 68 -4.54 -0.70 22.19
N ALA A 69 -4.02 0.53 22.04
CA ALA A 69 -4.29 1.32 20.86
C ALA A 69 -3.64 0.70 19.59
N ALA A 70 -2.40 0.24 19.70
CA ALA A 70 -1.72 -0.45 18.61
C ALA A 70 -2.49 -1.68 18.14
N LEU A 71 -2.93 -2.50 19.11
CA LEU A 71 -3.66 -3.72 18.83
C LEU A 71 -5.05 -3.44 18.25
N PHE A 72 -5.80 -2.46 18.79
CA PHE A 72 -7.07 -2.02 18.19
C PHE A 72 -6.87 -1.61 16.72
N CYS A 73 -5.87 -0.78 16.43
CA CYS A 73 -5.58 -0.36 15.06
C CYS A 73 -5.20 -1.55 14.17
N GLY A 74 -4.39 -2.49 14.68
CA GLY A 74 -4.00 -3.69 13.95
C GLY A 74 -5.19 -4.60 13.63
N LEU A 75 -6.01 -4.91 14.63
CA LEU A 75 -7.20 -5.73 14.45
C LEU A 75 -8.18 -5.11 13.43
N MET A 76 -8.42 -3.81 13.54
CA MET A 76 -9.30 -3.10 12.62
C MET A 76 -8.74 -3.07 11.19
N ALA A 77 -7.43 -2.95 11.01
CA ALA A 77 -6.81 -2.95 9.70
C ALA A 77 -6.84 -4.36 9.07
N VAL A 78 -6.42 -5.40 9.81
CA VAL A 78 -6.34 -6.78 9.30
C VAL A 78 -7.73 -7.39 9.05
N SER A 79 -8.75 -6.99 9.83
CA SER A 79 -10.14 -7.45 9.63
C SER A 79 -10.89 -6.67 8.55
N SER A 80 -10.25 -5.71 7.88
CA SER A 80 -10.89 -4.92 6.80
C SER A 80 -10.72 -5.63 5.45
N GLU A 81 -11.70 -5.45 4.55
CA GLU A 81 -11.60 -5.91 3.16
C GLU A 81 -10.40 -5.26 2.42
N ALA A 82 -9.89 -4.15 2.95
CA ALA A 82 -8.74 -3.46 2.39
C ALA A 82 -7.42 -4.22 2.61
N PHE A 83 -7.33 -5.07 3.62
CA PHE A 83 -6.18 -5.94 3.87
C PHE A 83 -6.36 -7.26 3.11
N PHE A 84 -6.34 -7.16 1.77
CA PHE A 84 -6.83 -8.20 0.89
C PHE A 84 -5.86 -9.37 0.68
N LEU A 85 -4.63 -9.07 0.24
CA LEU A 85 -3.66 -10.10 -0.14
C LEU A 85 -2.31 -10.02 0.58
N GLY A 86 -2.06 -8.94 1.33
CA GLY A 86 -0.76 -8.64 1.91
C GLY A 86 0.27 -8.13 0.88
N GLY A 87 1.37 -7.55 1.36
CA GLY A 87 2.48 -7.06 0.53
C GLY A 87 2.14 -5.91 -0.43
N SER A 88 1.01 -5.24 -0.22
CA SER A 88 0.58 -4.13 -1.09
C SER A 88 1.45 -2.89 -0.89
N ALA A 89 1.57 -2.06 -1.94
CA ALA A 89 2.28 -0.79 -1.85
C ALA A 89 1.72 0.12 -0.74
N GLU A 90 0.43 -0.01 -0.48
CA GLU A 90 -0.31 0.70 0.55
C GLU A 90 0.21 0.38 1.95
N GLU A 91 0.43 -0.88 2.25
CA GLU A 91 0.91 -1.35 3.55
C GLU A 91 2.27 -0.77 3.90
N TYR A 92 3.18 -0.72 2.92
CA TYR A 92 4.51 -0.12 3.10
C TYR A 92 4.47 1.40 3.35
N CYS A 93 3.35 2.09 3.04
CA CYS A 93 3.17 3.51 3.31
C CYS A 93 2.58 3.80 4.70
N LEU A 94 1.88 2.85 5.34
CA LEU A 94 1.12 3.09 6.58
C LEU A 94 1.96 3.66 7.71
N TRP A 95 3.16 3.13 7.92
CA TRP A 95 4.03 3.55 9.02
C TRP A 95 4.57 4.97 8.82
N THR A 96 4.90 5.39 7.59
CA THR A 96 5.38 6.75 7.30
C THR A 96 4.28 7.78 7.55
N MET A 97 3.05 7.45 7.11
CA MET A 97 1.86 8.28 7.34
C MET A 97 1.55 8.40 8.83
N THR A 98 1.54 7.28 9.56
CA THR A 98 1.23 7.27 11.00
C THR A 98 2.34 7.91 11.83
N PHE A 99 3.60 7.82 11.41
CA PHE A 99 4.70 8.60 12.00
C PHE A 99 4.49 10.11 11.81
N GLY A 100 4.10 10.55 10.61
CA GLY A 100 3.76 11.95 10.34
C GLY A 100 2.64 12.45 11.24
N LEU A 101 1.59 11.63 11.40
CA LEU A 101 0.48 11.92 12.31
C LEU A 101 0.94 12.03 13.77
N TYR A 102 1.73 11.07 14.25
CA TYR A 102 2.30 11.10 15.60
C TYR A 102 3.12 12.39 15.84
N ALA A 103 3.97 12.76 14.89
CA ALA A 103 4.81 13.95 15.00
C ALA A 103 3.96 15.23 15.12
N ALA A 104 2.89 15.34 14.32
CA ALA A 104 1.96 16.45 14.37
C ALA A 104 1.14 16.47 15.67
N MET A 105 0.58 15.34 16.08
CA MET A 105 -0.18 15.22 17.33
C MET A 105 0.66 15.59 18.54
N LYS A 106 1.93 15.16 18.58
CA LYS A 106 2.86 15.50 19.66
C LYS A 106 3.18 16.97 19.73
N ALA A 107 3.38 17.63 18.57
CA ALA A 107 3.61 19.07 18.51
C ALA A 107 2.37 19.86 18.99
N LEU A 108 1.17 19.49 18.50
CA LEU A 108 -0.10 20.08 18.90
C LEU A 108 -0.37 19.90 20.41
N HIS A 109 -0.13 18.72 20.94
CA HIS A 109 -0.41 18.41 22.35
C HIS A 109 0.50 19.19 23.28
N SER A 110 1.81 19.22 22.96
CA SER A 110 2.80 19.94 23.77
C SER A 110 2.71 21.45 23.69
N GLY A 111 1.98 21.98 22.68
CA GLY A 111 1.95 23.40 22.35
C GLY A 111 3.30 23.96 21.88
N ARG A 112 4.27 23.12 21.62
CA ARG A 112 5.61 23.48 21.13
C ARG A 112 5.73 23.21 19.63
N PRO A 113 6.43 24.08 18.88
CA PRO A 113 6.73 23.82 17.47
C PRO A 113 7.40 22.48 17.25
N MET A 114 7.12 21.85 16.12
CA MET A 114 7.82 20.64 15.71
C MET A 114 9.31 20.96 15.47
N PRO A 115 10.25 20.24 16.07
CA PRO A 115 11.68 20.46 15.80
C PRO A 115 12.02 20.20 14.33
N VAL A 116 12.92 20.98 13.75
CA VAL A 116 13.28 20.91 12.32
C VAL A 116 13.73 19.49 11.91
N TRP A 117 14.53 18.82 12.73
CA TRP A 117 14.96 17.44 12.43
C TRP A 117 13.77 16.47 12.34
N ARG A 118 12.72 16.65 13.17
CA ARG A 118 11.52 15.81 13.11
C ARG A 118 10.68 16.15 11.89
N ALA A 119 10.59 17.43 11.52
CA ALA A 119 9.95 17.82 10.26
C ALA A 119 10.69 17.20 9.07
N MET A 120 12.03 17.19 9.10
CA MET A 120 12.86 16.52 8.09
C MET A 120 12.57 15.02 8.02
N THR A 121 12.49 14.31 9.14
CA THR A 121 12.15 12.86 9.14
C THR A 121 10.73 12.59 8.64
N VAL A 122 9.75 13.48 8.90
CA VAL A 122 8.41 13.40 8.29
C VAL A 122 8.50 13.62 6.79
N GLY A 123 9.34 14.55 6.34
CA GLY A 123 9.62 14.77 4.92
C GLY A 123 10.24 13.55 4.24
N VAL A 124 11.19 12.87 4.90
CA VAL A 124 11.73 11.58 4.42
C VAL A 124 10.61 10.56 4.25
N GLY A 125 9.71 10.42 5.23
CA GLY A 125 8.54 9.54 5.11
C GLY A 125 7.62 9.91 3.94
N ALA A 126 7.41 11.20 3.68
CA ALA A 126 6.65 11.69 2.54
C ALA A 126 7.36 11.36 1.20
N GLY A 127 8.68 11.54 1.12
CA GLY A 127 9.48 11.18 -0.04
C GLY A 127 9.46 9.66 -0.31
N MET A 128 9.56 8.84 0.73
CA MET A 128 9.40 7.38 0.61
C MET A 128 7.99 7.04 0.09
N THR A 129 6.95 7.62 0.66
CA THR A 129 5.56 7.42 0.21
C THR A 129 5.39 7.84 -1.25
N LEU A 130 5.95 8.99 -1.67
CA LEU A 130 5.96 9.40 -3.07
C LEU A 130 6.55 8.31 -3.97
N MET A 131 7.67 7.73 -3.58
CA MET A 131 8.43 6.77 -4.38
C MET A 131 7.98 5.30 -4.18
N VAL A 132 6.98 5.05 -3.34
CA VAL A 132 6.25 3.75 -3.25
C VAL A 132 4.92 3.88 -4.00
N LYS A 133 4.11 4.89 -3.65
CA LYS A 133 2.80 5.15 -4.25
C LYS A 133 2.43 6.62 -4.15
N PHE A 134 2.63 7.36 -5.24
CA PHE A 134 2.46 8.82 -5.26
C PHE A 134 1.04 9.29 -4.88
N THR A 135 0.00 8.50 -5.11
CA THR A 135 -1.40 8.84 -4.76
C THR A 135 -1.58 9.04 -3.26
N PHE A 136 -0.78 8.37 -2.43
CA PHE A 136 -0.81 8.49 -0.97
C PHE A 136 -0.11 9.75 -0.45
N LEU A 137 0.58 10.50 -1.32
CA LEU A 137 1.14 11.80 -0.99
C LEU A 137 0.04 12.79 -0.53
N GLY A 138 -1.22 12.56 -0.94
CA GLY A 138 -2.38 13.31 -0.45
C GLY A 138 -2.46 13.43 1.07
N PHE A 139 -2.03 12.42 1.82
CA PHE A 139 -1.94 12.46 3.27
C PHE A 139 -0.96 13.55 3.76
N PHE A 140 0.23 13.60 3.19
CA PHE A 140 1.24 14.60 3.57
C PHE A 140 0.89 15.99 3.06
N ILE A 141 0.23 16.10 1.90
CA ILE A 141 -0.36 17.38 1.43
C ILE A 141 -1.38 17.88 2.44
N GLY A 142 -2.26 17.01 2.95
CA GLY A 142 -3.22 17.36 4.00
C GLY A 142 -2.55 17.77 5.31
N LEU A 143 -1.46 17.07 5.70
CA LEU A 143 -0.67 17.43 6.87
C LEU A 143 -0.03 18.81 6.73
N CYS A 144 0.56 19.11 5.56
CA CYS A 144 1.13 20.42 5.25
C CYS A 144 0.04 21.51 5.21
N ALA A 145 -1.10 21.25 4.58
CA ALA A 145 -2.23 22.18 4.54
C ALA A 145 -2.73 22.51 5.94
N PHE A 146 -2.85 21.50 6.81
CA PHE A 146 -3.18 21.73 8.22
C PHE A 146 -2.11 22.57 8.93
N ALA A 147 -0.83 22.31 8.71
CA ALA A 147 0.25 23.09 9.31
C ALA A 147 0.20 24.56 8.85
N VAL A 148 -0.05 24.82 7.57
CA VAL A 148 -0.24 26.18 7.02
C VAL A 148 -1.42 26.87 7.69
N LEU A 149 -2.57 26.21 7.78
CA LEU A 149 -3.76 26.74 8.44
C LEU A 149 -3.49 27.04 9.93
N TRP A 150 -2.88 26.07 10.63
CA TRP A 150 -2.64 26.17 12.07
C TRP A 150 -1.67 27.30 12.44
N TYR A 151 -0.49 27.32 11.81
CA TYR A 151 0.52 28.37 12.08
C TYR A 151 0.13 29.72 11.46
N GLY A 152 -0.59 29.70 10.30
CA GLY A 152 -1.10 30.91 9.68
C GLY A 152 -2.13 31.66 10.55
N MET A 153 -3.13 30.93 11.11
CA MET A 153 -4.12 31.51 12.03
C MET A 153 -3.46 32.09 13.30
N ARG A 154 -2.33 31.53 13.72
CA ARG A 154 -1.56 32.00 14.88
C ARG A 154 -0.51 33.05 14.53
N ARG A 155 -0.37 33.37 13.23
CA ARG A 155 0.66 34.28 12.69
C ARG A 155 2.09 33.87 13.02
N GLU A 156 2.33 32.55 13.20
CA GLU A 156 3.63 31.97 13.56
C GLU A 156 4.45 31.61 12.28
N TRP A 157 4.58 32.59 11.36
CA TRP A 157 5.19 32.40 10.04
C TRP A 157 6.63 31.88 10.10
N LYS A 158 7.43 32.36 11.08
CA LYS A 158 8.82 31.88 11.26
C LYS A 158 8.88 30.40 11.62
N VAL A 159 7.91 29.92 12.42
CA VAL A 159 7.79 28.49 12.77
C VAL A 159 7.39 27.68 11.55
N LEU A 160 6.39 28.17 10.81
CA LEU A 160 5.94 27.53 9.57
C LEU A 160 7.09 27.36 8.57
N MET A 161 7.84 28.42 8.29
CA MET A 161 8.97 28.38 7.34
C MET A 161 10.08 27.42 7.77
N LYS A 162 10.43 27.39 9.06
CA LYS A 162 11.42 26.43 9.59
C LYS A 162 10.94 24.97 9.47
N THR A 163 9.67 24.73 9.81
CA THR A 163 9.06 23.38 9.73
C THR A 163 8.94 22.95 8.26
N ALA A 164 8.47 23.83 7.38
CA ALA A 164 8.38 23.58 5.94
C ALA A 164 9.76 23.33 5.32
N GLY A 165 10.76 24.13 5.65
CA GLY A 165 12.14 23.94 5.18
C GLY A 165 12.71 22.58 5.60
N GLY A 166 12.51 22.16 6.86
CA GLY A 166 12.89 20.83 7.32
C GLY A 166 12.16 19.73 6.56
N PHE A 167 10.84 19.83 6.42
CA PHE A 167 10.04 18.86 5.67
C PHE A 167 10.49 18.75 4.21
N LEU A 168 10.65 19.86 3.52
CA LEU A 168 11.10 19.88 2.12
C LEU A 168 12.50 19.31 1.96
N ALA A 169 13.42 19.61 2.88
CA ALA A 169 14.77 19.03 2.85
C ALA A 169 14.73 17.51 2.92
N GLY A 170 13.93 16.93 3.85
CA GLY A 170 13.78 15.47 3.95
C GLY A 170 13.09 14.85 2.73
N PHE A 171 12.04 15.48 2.22
CA PHE A 171 11.32 15.05 1.02
C PHE A 171 12.22 15.04 -0.20
N THR A 172 12.94 16.15 -0.44
CA THR A 172 13.86 16.30 -1.58
C THR A 172 15.04 15.33 -1.49
N LEU A 173 15.53 15.04 -0.29
CA LEU A 173 16.62 14.08 -0.09
C LEU A 173 16.28 12.72 -0.68
N VAL A 174 15.08 12.18 -0.40
CA VAL A 174 14.65 10.87 -0.93
C VAL A 174 14.40 10.95 -2.42
N ALA A 175 13.64 11.96 -2.88
CA ALA A 175 13.33 12.13 -4.29
C ALA A 175 14.61 12.29 -5.14
N ALA A 176 15.55 13.13 -4.68
CA ALA A 176 16.81 13.34 -5.35
C ALA A 176 17.68 12.06 -5.36
N ALA A 177 17.77 11.32 -4.27
CA ALA A 177 18.53 10.08 -4.21
C ALA A 177 18.03 9.06 -5.25
N VAL A 178 16.70 8.88 -5.38
CA VAL A 178 16.09 8.02 -6.40
C VAL A 178 16.39 8.55 -7.81
N CYS A 179 16.15 9.85 -8.06
CA CYS A 179 16.39 10.44 -9.38
C CYS A 179 17.85 10.33 -9.79
N VAL A 180 18.79 10.58 -8.87
CA VAL A 180 20.24 10.44 -9.13
C VAL A 180 20.59 9.00 -9.48
N TRP A 181 20.04 8.02 -8.75
CA TRP A 181 20.29 6.61 -9.05
C TRP A 181 19.81 6.24 -10.47
N PHE A 182 18.60 6.64 -10.86
CA PHE A 182 18.07 6.44 -12.21
C PHE A 182 18.87 7.20 -13.28
N TYR A 183 19.31 8.42 -12.98
CA TYR A 183 20.17 9.21 -13.88
C TYR A 183 21.48 8.49 -14.16
N LEU A 184 22.17 8.00 -13.12
CA LEU A 184 23.42 7.27 -13.26
C LEU A 184 23.29 5.96 -14.04
N ARG A 185 22.07 5.39 -14.10
CA ARG A 185 21.73 4.20 -14.89
C ARG A 185 21.17 4.51 -16.27
N GLY A 186 21.10 5.79 -16.67
CA GLY A 186 20.54 6.22 -17.96
C GLY A 186 19.04 6.00 -18.14
N ALA A 187 18.28 5.86 -17.04
CA ALA A 187 16.85 5.52 -17.05
C ALA A 187 15.97 6.59 -16.36
N LEU A 188 16.49 7.81 -16.15
CA LEU A 188 15.69 8.88 -15.50
C LEU A 188 14.48 9.28 -16.36
N GLY A 189 14.63 9.30 -17.69
CA GLY A 189 13.52 9.57 -18.60
C GLY A 189 12.40 8.55 -18.48
N ASP A 190 12.77 7.26 -18.35
CA ASP A 190 11.80 6.17 -18.18
C ASP A 190 11.08 6.26 -16.83
N LEU A 191 11.78 6.57 -15.73
CA LEU A 191 11.16 6.84 -14.43
C LEU A 191 10.14 7.98 -14.54
N ILE A 192 10.49 9.10 -15.16
CA ILE A 192 9.59 10.25 -15.27
C ILE A 192 8.39 9.90 -16.15
N ARG A 193 8.61 9.28 -17.31
CA ARG A 193 7.57 8.91 -18.26
C ARG A 193 6.60 7.91 -17.60
N VAL A 194 7.10 6.76 -17.16
CA VAL A 194 6.24 5.65 -16.73
C VAL A 194 5.62 5.92 -15.36
N TYR A 195 6.44 6.31 -14.38
CA TYR A 195 5.93 6.44 -13.01
C TYR A 195 5.10 7.71 -12.79
N PHE A 196 5.43 8.82 -13.44
CA PHE A 196 4.69 10.08 -13.25
C PHE A 196 3.77 10.39 -14.42
N ILE A 197 4.27 10.49 -15.66
CA ILE A 197 3.46 10.97 -16.78
C ILE A 197 2.36 9.98 -17.11
N ASP A 198 2.68 8.72 -17.38
CA ASP A 198 1.70 7.71 -17.80
C ASP A 198 0.66 7.47 -16.72
N ASN A 199 1.07 7.41 -15.44
CA ASN A 199 0.14 7.27 -14.32
C ASN A 199 -0.78 8.49 -14.10
N LEU A 200 -0.34 9.69 -14.46
CA LEU A 200 -1.16 10.90 -14.28
C LEU A 200 -2.03 11.21 -15.50
N THR A 201 -1.60 10.83 -16.70
CA THR A 201 -2.24 11.26 -17.96
C THR A 201 -2.91 10.12 -18.71
N VAL A 202 -2.31 8.93 -18.74
CA VAL A 202 -2.81 7.77 -19.50
C VAL A 202 -3.72 6.88 -18.65
N TYR A 203 -3.31 6.57 -17.40
CA TYR A 203 -4.09 5.71 -16.51
C TYR A 203 -5.50 6.25 -16.21
N PRO A 204 -5.76 7.56 -15.98
CA PRO A 204 -7.11 8.08 -15.74
C PRO A 204 -7.93 8.17 -17.03
N ARG A 205 -8.59 7.10 -17.42
CA ARG A 205 -9.42 7.02 -18.64
C ARG A 205 -10.72 7.85 -18.59
N ASN A 206 -11.18 8.21 -17.41
CA ASN A 206 -12.53 8.74 -17.27
C ASN A 206 -12.55 10.27 -17.36
N THR A 207 -13.28 10.81 -18.31
CA THR A 207 -13.51 12.25 -18.54
C THR A 207 -14.66 12.82 -17.71
N ASP A 208 -15.37 11.99 -16.92
CA ASP A 208 -16.49 12.39 -16.07
C ASP A 208 -16.07 13.42 -15.01
N ASN A 209 -17.06 14.04 -14.38
CA ASN A 209 -16.84 14.98 -13.29
C ASN A 209 -15.99 14.33 -12.17
N ARG A 210 -14.76 14.82 -11.98
CA ARG A 210 -13.78 14.30 -11.01
C ARG A 210 -14.33 14.22 -9.59
N LEU A 211 -15.11 15.20 -9.16
CA LEU A 211 -15.71 15.19 -7.81
C LEU A 211 -16.72 14.05 -7.67
N MET A 212 -17.50 13.79 -8.71
CA MET A 212 -18.45 12.67 -8.72
C MET A 212 -17.72 11.31 -8.67
N LEU A 213 -16.61 11.16 -9.41
CA LEU A 213 -15.81 9.94 -9.39
C LEU A 213 -15.17 9.70 -8.01
N ILE A 214 -14.54 10.73 -7.43
CA ILE A 214 -13.99 10.66 -6.08
C ILE A 214 -15.09 10.26 -5.08
N TRP A 215 -16.27 10.88 -5.17
CA TRP A 215 -17.40 10.55 -4.30
C TRP A 215 -17.86 9.10 -4.44
N LYS A 216 -17.99 8.58 -5.68
CA LYS A 216 -18.32 7.17 -5.93
C LYS A 216 -17.30 6.23 -5.30
N CYS A 217 -15.99 6.50 -5.46
CA CYS A 217 -14.91 5.72 -4.87
C CYS A 217 -14.94 5.76 -3.34
N VAL A 218 -15.08 6.95 -2.76
CA VAL A 218 -15.19 7.14 -1.29
C VAL A 218 -16.39 6.36 -0.75
N ARG A 219 -17.56 6.49 -1.38
CA ARG A 219 -18.76 5.78 -0.95
C ARG A 219 -18.58 4.27 -0.96
N LYS A 220 -17.94 3.73 -2.02
CA LYS A 220 -17.63 2.30 -2.14
C LYS A 220 -16.70 1.87 -0.99
N THR A 221 -15.57 2.55 -0.83
CA THR A 221 -14.57 2.23 0.20
C THR A 221 -15.13 2.34 1.64
N VAL A 222 -15.99 3.33 1.89
CA VAL A 222 -16.67 3.45 3.19
C VAL A 222 -17.62 2.28 3.42
N GLY A 223 -18.35 1.84 2.39
CA GLY A 223 -19.26 0.69 2.45
C GLY A 223 -18.53 -0.62 2.76
N GLU A 224 -17.43 -0.88 2.06
CA GLU A 224 -16.59 -2.07 2.22
C GLU A 224 -15.88 -2.09 3.60
N ASN A 225 -15.43 -0.94 4.11
CA ASN A 225 -14.66 -0.84 5.35
C ASN A 225 -15.43 -0.11 6.47
N ARG A 226 -16.74 -0.34 6.60
CA ARG A 226 -17.66 0.42 7.46
C ARG A 226 -17.23 0.53 8.92
N TRP A 227 -16.65 -0.50 9.50
CA TRP A 227 -16.24 -0.49 10.91
C TRP A 227 -15.01 0.39 11.14
N MET A 228 -14.06 0.38 10.24
CA MET A 228 -12.91 1.26 10.28
C MET A 228 -13.35 2.74 10.19
N TRP A 229 -14.25 3.05 9.26
CA TRP A 229 -14.81 4.41 9.11
C TRP A 229 -15.69 4.83 10.29
N ALA A 230 -16.43 3.90 10.90
CA ALA A 230 -17.19 4.17 12.13
C ALA A 230 -16.27 4.55 13.30
N ALA A 231 -15.14 3.85 13.46
CA ALA A 231 -14.14 4.18 14.48
C ALA A 231 -13.51 5.57 14.24
N ILE A 232 -13.21 5.91 12.99
CA ILE A 232 -12.69 7.23 12.60
C ILE A 232 -13.72 8.33 12.88
N ALA A 233 -14.99 8.11 12.53
CA ALA A 233 -16.07 9.05 12.80
C ALA A 233 -16.31 9.26 14.31
N ALA A 234 -16.26 8.18 15.11
CA ALA A 234 -16.34 8.27 16.57
C ALA A 234 -15.19 9.09 17.16
N ALA A 235 -13.97 8.93 16.65
CA ALA A 235 -12.82 9.75 17.04
C ALA A 235 -13.01 11.22 16.70
N ALA A 236 -13.54 11.53 15.51
CA ALA A 236 -13.85 12.90 15.09
C ALA A 236 -14.88 13.54 16.03
N GLY A 237 -15.96 12.82 16.38
CA GLY A 237 -16.95 13.26 17.36
C GLY A 237 -16.36 13.51 18.75
N ALA A 238 -15.49 12.62 19.23
CA ALA A 238 -14.82 12.79 20.51
C ALA A 238 -13.92 14.04 20.54
N PHE A 239 -13.18 14.31 19.48
CA PHE A 239 -12.33 15.52 19.38
C PHE A 239 -13.13 16.79 19.13
N LEU A 240 -14.28 16.75 18.46
CA LEU A 240 -15.19 17.88 18.33
C LEU A 240 -15.67 18.36 19.70
N LEU A 241 -16.05 17.41 20.56
CA LEU A 241 -16.55 17.71 21.91
C LEU A 241 -15.45 18.20 22.87
N ARG A 242 -14.18 17.87 22.60
CA ARG A 242 -13.07 18.04 23.56
C ARG A 242 -11.94 18.96 23.13
N GLY A 243 -11.77 19.23 21.83
CA GLY A 243 -10.67 20.05 21.38
C GLY A 243 -10.67 20.32 19.88
N ARG A 244 -11.05 21.53 19.48
CA ARG A 244 -11.17 21.94 18.08
C ARG A 244 -9.91 21.69 17.22
N ARG A 245 -8.70 21.69 17.81
CA ARG A 245 -7.44 21.53 17.07
C ARG A 245 -7.30 20.16 16.37
N TYR A 246 -7.63 19.07 17.06
CA TYR A 246 -7.58 17.73 16.46
C TYR A 246 -8.76 17.50 15.53
N PHE A 247 -9.92 18.03 15.88
CA PHE A 247 -11.09 18.00 15.03
C PHE A 247 -10.84 18.72 13.69
N LEU A 248 -10.13 19.84 13.67
CA LEU A 248 -9.78 20.54 12.43
C LEU A 248 -8.72 19.78 11.60
N MET A 249 -7.72 19.17 12.25
CA MET A 249 -6.66 18.43 11.60
C MET A 249 -7.18 17.24 10.78
N MET A 250 -8.10 16.49 11.36
CA MET A 250 -8.60 15.25 10.80
C MET A 250 -9.32 15.43 9.45
N PRO A 251 -10.34 16.29 9.28
CA PRO A 251 -11.02 16.47 7.99
C PRO A 251 -10.12 17.11 6.92
N VAL A 252 -9.22 18.04 7.29
CA VAL A 252 -8.28 18.65 6.34
C VAL A 252 -7.37 17.59 5.75
N MET A 253 -6.79 16.74 6.60
CA MET A 253 -5.93 15.63 6.16
C MET A 253 -6.73 14.62 5.36
N LEU A 254 -7.91 14.21 5.85
CA LEU A 254 -8.72 13.19 5.21
C LEU A 254 -9.20 13.62 3.82
N ALA A 255 -9.65 14.88 3.68
CA ALA A 255 -10.07 15.41 2.38
C ALA A 255 -8.94 15.36 1.34
N ALA A 256 -7.74 15.81 1.70
CA ALA A 256 -6.58 15.76 0.80
C ALA A 256 -6.15 14.32 0.49
N THR A 257 -6.21 13.44 1.49
CA THR A 257 -5.88 12.02 1.34
C THR A 257 -6.83 11.34 0.34
N LEU A 258 -8.14 11.47 0.55
CA LEU A 258 -9.16 10.88 -0.31
C LEU A 258 -9.10 11.43 -1.74
N THR A 259 -8.88 12.74 -1.86
CA THR A 259 -8.71 13.39 -3.18
C THR A 259 -7.49 12.81 -3.91
N GLY A 260 -6.33 12.73 -3.25
CA GLY A 260 -5.11 12.19 -3.84
C GLY A 260 -5.26 10.74 -4.25
N THR A 261 -5.83 9.90 -3.39
CA THR A 261 -5.99 8.46 -3.66
C THR A 261 -6.98 8.18 -4.79
N TYR A 262 -8.11 8.87 -4.81
CA TYR A 262 -9.19 8.60 -5.77
C TYR A 262 -9.21 9.56 -6.97
N TRP A 263 -8.14 10.33 -7.18
CA TRP A 263 -8.04 11.26 -8.30
C TRP A 263 -8.21 10.56 -9.66
N GLY A 264 -7.69 9.35 -9.79
CA GLY A 264 -7.81 8.52 -11.00
C GLY A 264 -9.22 7.94 -11.25
N GLY A 265 -10.13 8.00 -10.26
CA GLY A 265 -11.49 7.46 -10.37
C GLY A 265 -11.59 5.94 -10.20
N TYR A 266 -10.56 5.29 -9.69
CA TYR A 266 -10.52 3.86 -9.39
C TYR A 266 -10.63 3.60 -7.89
N SER A 267 -11.32 2.49 -7.53
CA SER A 267 -11.45 2.02 -6.14
C SER A 267 -11.16 0.52 -6.09
N TRP A 268 -9.88 0.20 -5.95
CA TRP A 268 -9.46 -1.17 -5.66
C TRP A 268 -9.65 -1.47 -4.17
N PRO A 269 -9.93 -2.72 -3.75
CA PRO A 269 -10.17 -3.05 -2.33
C PRO A 269 -9.07 -2.54 -1.40
N TYR A 270 -7.81 -2.77 -1.74
CA TYR A 270 -6.64 -2.37 -0.94
C TYR A 270 -6.45 -0.84 -0.81
N TYR A 271 -7.12 -0.02 -1.65
CA TYR A 271 -7.12 1.44 -1.46
C TYR A 271 -7.80 1.86 -0.15
N GLY A 272 -8.65 0.99 0.42
CA GLY A 272 -9.24 1.22 1.75
C GLY A 272 -8.24 1.34 2.88
N LEU A 273 -7.02 0.78 2.73
CA LEU A 273 -5.93 0.90 3.73
C LEU A 273 -5.50 2.35 3.99
N ILE A 274 -5.82 3.29 3.10
CA ILE A 274 -5.59 4.72 3.33
C ILE A 274 -6.26 5.24 4.61
N ALA A 275 -7.33 4.57 5.07
CA ALA A 275 -8.02 4.92 6.29
C ALA A 275 -7.30 4.41 7.56
N ALA A 276 -6.43 3.39 7.44
CA ALA A 276 -5.77 2.77 8.58
C ALA A 276 -4.94 3.73 9.46
N PRO A 277 -4.14 4.69 8.92
CA PRO A 277 -3.45 5.69 9.74
C PRO A 277 -4.39 6.55 10.60
N TYR A 278 -5.63 6.77 10.14
CA TYR A 278 -6.63 7.55 10.87
C TYR A 278 -7.23 6.81 12.07
N LEU A 279 -7.10 5.49 12.14
CA LEU A 279 -7.45 4.71 13.33
C LEU A 279 -6.64 5.14 14.56
N ALA A 280 -5.43 5.66 14.36
CA ALA A 280 -4.63 6.22 15.45
C ALA A 280 -5.33 7.37 16.18
N PHE A 281 -6.23 8.12 15.51
CA PHE A 281 -7.08 9.11 16.19
C PHE A 281 -8.07 8.45 17.14
N ALA A 282 -8.62 7.26 16.83
CA ALA A 282 -9.53 6.56 17.72
C ALA A 282 -8.81 6.07 18.98
N GLY A 283 -7.62 5.48 18.84
CA GLY A 283 -6.75 5.13 19.96
C GLY A 283 -6.39 6.36 20.82
N ALA A 284 -6.04 7.48 20.19
CA ALA A 284 -5.72 8.72 20.88
C ALA A 284 -6.93 9.33 21.62
N ALA A 285 -8.12 9.32 20.99
CA ALA A 285 -9.34 9.80 21.62
C ALA A 285 -9.74 8.94 22.84
N ALA A 286 -9.63 7.62 22.73
CA ALA A 286 -9.83 6.71 23.86
C ALA A 286 -8.84 6.96 24.99
N ALA A 287 -7.57 7.21 24.66
CA ALA A 287 -6.54 7.56 25.64
C ALA A 287 -6.82 8.88 26.35
N ASP A 288 -7.27 9.92 25.62
CA ASP A 288 -7.68 11.22 26.20
C ASP A 288 -8.88 11.06 27.15
N ILE A 289 -9.88 10.30 26.74
CA ILE A 289 -11.07 10.01 27.56
C ILE A 289 -10.67 9.30 28.85
N THR A 290 -9.94 8.22 28.74
CA THR A 290 -9.55 7.39 29.90
C THR A 290 -8.51 8.04 30.79
N GLY A 291 -7.65 8.92 30.24
CA GLY A 291 -6.66 9.67 30.98
C GLY A 291 -7.23 10.70 31.96
N ARG A 292 -8.47 11.14 31.73
CA ARG A 292 -9.19 12.08 32.59
C ARG A 292 -9.96 11.43 33.72
N ILE A 293 -10.15 10.10 33.67
CA ILE A 293 -10.80 9.37 34.76
C ILE A 293 -9.82 9.32 35.93
N PRO A 294 -10.18 9.90 37.10
CA PRO A 294 -9.31 9.85 38.26
C PRO A 294 -8.93 8.39 38.58
N ARG A 295 -7.64 8.11 38.65
CA ARG A 295 -7.17 6.81 39.16
C ARG A 295 -7.68 6.67 40.58
N ARG A 296 -8.73 5.92 40.82
CA ARG A 296 -8.99 5.36 42.15
C ARG A 296 -7.72 4.61 42.57
N ARG A 297 -7.15 5.00 43.72
CA ARG A 297 -5.90 4.49 44.25
C ARG A 297 -5.79 2.97 44.02
N SER A 298 -4.67 2.59 43.40
CA SER A 298 -4.07 1.26 43.46
C SER A 298 -5.00 0.07 43.18
N LEU A 299 -5.07 -0.32 41.91
CA LEU A 299 -5.36 -1.72 41.54
C LEU A 299 -4.12 -2.63 41.83
N SER A 300 -3.41 -2.39 42.93
CA SER A 300 -2.29 -3.24 43.37
C SER A 300 -2.75 -4.48 44.13
N GLY A 301 -4.00 -4.87 44.00
CA GLY A 301 -4.58 -6.06 44.59
C GLY A 301 -5.13 -7.05 43.55
N ARG A 302 -5.74 -8.13 43.98
CA ARG A 302 -6.41 -9.19 43.19
C ARG A 302 -7.32 -8.63 42.08
N GLY A 303 -7.90 -7.43 42.24
CA GLY A 303 -8.73 -6.74 41.23
C GLY A 303 -7.99 -6.30 40.00
N GLY A 304 -6.73 -5.83 40.14
CA GLY A 304 -5.91 -5.41 39.01
C GLY A 304 -5.48 -6.59 38.12
N LYS A 305 -5.15 -7.73 38.74
CA LYS A 305 -4.83 -8.96 38.00
C LYS A 305 -6.03 -9.48 37.21
N ARG A 306 -7.23 -9.43 37.79
CA ARG A 306 -8.47 -9.83 37.08
C ARG A 306 -8.81 -8.91 35.92
N ALA A 307 -8.67 -7.59 36.06
CA ALA A 307 -8.89 -6.64 34.98
C ALA A 307 -7.87 -6.85 33.82
N TRP A 308 -6.62 -7.16 34.14
CA TRP A 308 -5.60 -7.53 33.17
C TRP A 308 -5.93 -8.83 32.43
N LEU A 309 -6.36 -9.86 33.15
CA LEU A 309 -6.77 -11.13 32.55
C LEU A 309 -7.99 -10.98 31.62
N ILE A 310 -8.98 -10.19 32.04
CA ILE A 310 -10.16 -9.89 31.18
C ILE A 310 -9.73 -9.12 29.92
N ALA A 311 -8.85 -8.12 30.03
CA ALA A 311 -8.35 -7.38 28.91
C ALA A 311 -7.57 -8.30 27.95
N MET A 312 -6.71 -9.17 28.48
CA MET A 312 -5.99 -10.16 27.67
C MET A 312 -6.91 -11.17 27.00
N ALA A 313 -7.92 -11.68 27.70
CA ALA A 313 -8.91 -12.60 27.14
C ALA A 313 -9.73 -11.94 26.02
N ALA A 314 -10.19 -10.71 26.23
CA ALA A 314 -10.88 -9.93 25.19
C ALA A 314 -9.99 -9.68 23.97
N LEU A 315 -8.70 -9.45 24.19
CA LEU A 315 -7.69 -9.26 23.20
C LEU A 315 -7.47 -10.52 22.35
N ILE A 316 -7.30 -11.66 23.01
CA ILE A 316 -7.14 -12.96 22.34
C ILE A 316 -8.40 -13.30 21.54
N ALA A 317 -9.59 -13.06 22.12
CA ALA A 317 -10.85 -13.27 21.42
C ALA A 317 -10.99 -12.36 20.18
N ALA A 318 -10.63 -11.08 20.30
CA ALA A 318 -10.64 -10.15 19.18
C ALA A 318 -9.61 -10.54 18.12
N ALA A 319 -8.41 -10.98 18.51
CA ALA A 319 -7.41 -11.50 17.58
C ALA A 319 -7.90 -12.77 16.87
N GLY A 320 -8.56 -13.69 17.58
CA GLY A 320 -9.18 -14.86 16.98
C GLY A 320 -10.29 -14.52 15.98
N CYS A 321 -11.15 -13.55 16.33
CA CYS A 321 -12.16 -13.05 15.41
C CYS A 321 -11.53 -12.41 14.15
N ALA A 322 -10.50 -11.57 14.33
CA ALA A 322 -9.81 -10.94 13.21
C ALA A 322 -9.13 -11.99 12.31
N PHE A 323 -8.49 -12.99 12.90
CA PHE A 323 -7.90 -14.11 12.17
C PHE A 323 -8.95 -14.87 11.36
N HIS A 324 -10.12 -15.16 11.96
CA HIS A 324 -11.20 -15.86 11.28
C HIS A 324 -11.85 -15.03 10.15
N THR A 325 -11.88 -13.71 10.29
CA THR A 325 -12.46 -12.80 9.29
C THR A 325 -11.43 -12.32 8.25
N CYS A 326 -10.14 -12.61 8.44
CA CYS A 326 -9.11 -12.25 7.50
C CYS A 326 -9.23 -13.09 6.22
N GLU A 327 -9.54 -12.44 5.11
CA GLU A 327 -9.75 -13.11 3.82
C GLU A 327 -8.48 -13.79 3.32
N SER A 328 -7.31 -13.22 3.60
CA SER A 328 -6.01 -13.81 3.26
C SER A 328 -5.83 -15.20 3.88
N VAL A 329 -6.35 -15.43 5.10
CA VAL A 329 -6.26 -16.72 5.78
C VAL A 329 -7.21 -17.75 5.15
N SER A 330 -8.42 -17.34 4.75
CA SER A 330 -9.40 -18.23 4.12
C SER A 330 -8.95 -18.74 2.74
N ARG A 331 -8.01 -18.04 2.10
CA ARG A 331 -7.46 -18.39 0.77
C ARG A 331 -6.20 -19.27 0.84
N MET A 332 -5.71 -19.64 2.01
CA MET A 332 -4.50 -20.46 2.19
C MET A 332 -4.70 -21.97 1.92
N SER A 333 -5.84 -22.37 1.37
CA SER A 333 -6.22 -23.80 1.24
C SER A 333 -5.79 -24.47 -0.07
N ALA A 334 -5.26 -23.74 -1.05
CA ALA A 334 -4.80 -24.34 -2.30
C ALA A 334 -3.39 -24.94 -2.15
N GLU A 335 -3.22 -26.20 -2.55
CA GLU A 335 -1.89 -26.81 -2.65
C GLU A 335 -1.12 -26.16 -3.79
N ARG A 336 0.18 -25.92 -3.57
CA ARG A 336 1.04 -25.18 -4.52
C ARG A 336 1.10 -25.88 -5.87
N GLU A 337 1.15 -27.20 -5.84
CA GLU A 337 1.28 -28.07 -7.00
C GLU A 337 0.05 -28.08 -7.90
N GLU A 338 -1.12 -27.71 -7.36
CA GLU A 338 -2.38 -27.65 -8.10
C GLU A 338 -2.58 -26.31 -8.84
N LEU A 339 -1.71 -25.32 -8.58
CA LEU A 339 -1.84 -24.02 -9.20
C LEU A 339 -1.31 -24.02 -10.64
N PRO A 340 -2.01 -23.41 -11.61
CA PRO A 340 -1.60 -23.35 -13.02
C PRO A 340 -0.16 -22.87 -13.23
N GLN A 341 0.33 -21.98 -12.38
CA GLN A 341 1.69 -21.44 -12.44
C GLN A 341 2.75 -22.52 -12.27
N TYR A 342 2.55 -23.45 -11.33
CA TYR A 342 3.50 -24.53 -11.04
C TYR A 342 3.34 -25.69 -12.01
N ILE A 343 2.11 -26.00 -12.43
CA ILE A 343 1.86 -26.99 -13.50
C ILE A 343 2.59 -26.57 -14.79
N PHE A 344 2.50 -25.28 -15.15
CA PHE A 344 3.17 -24.78 -16.37
C PHE A 344 4.68 -24.69 -16.22
N ALA A 345 5.18 -24.44 -15.00
CA ALA A 345 6.62 -24.38 -14.74
C ALA A 345 7.34 -25.67 -15.08
N GLU A 346 6.66 -26.83 -14.97
CA GLU A 346 7.22 -28.15 -15.36
C GLU A 346 7.51 -28.26 -16.87
N HIS A 347 6.83 -27.45 -17.68
CA HIS A 347 6.98 -27.43 -19.14
C HIS A 347 7.94 -26.35 -19.65
N ILE A 348 8.34 -25.40 -18.80
CA ILE A 348 9.15 -24.24 -19.17
C ILE A 348 10.59 -24.45 -18.71
N PRO A 349 11.56 -24.66 -19.63
CA PRO A 349 12.96 -24.83 -19.26
C PRO A 349 13.54 -23.57 -18.61
N GLU A 350 14.56 -23.78 -17.77
CA GLU A 350 15.31 -22.68 -17.17
C GLU A 350 15.94 -21.80 -18.28
N GLY A 351 15.80 -20.50 -18.14
CA GLY A 351 16.31 -19.51 -19.09
C GLY A 351 15.44 -19.27 -20.32
N ALA A 352 14.30 -19.96 -20.45
CA ALA A 352 13.36 -19.70 -21.53
C ALA A 352 12.72 -18.30 -21.39
N THR A 353 12.28 -17.77 -22.53
CA THR A 353 11.53 -16.51 -22.57
C THR A 353 10.04 -16.78 -22.50
N LEU A 354 9.33 -15.95 -21.74
CA LEU A 354 7.89 -16.04 -21.51
C LEU A 354 7.18 -14.72 -21.81
N LEU A 355 5.94 -14.79 -22.30
CA LEU A 355 5.02 -13.67 -22.42
C LEU A 355 3.65 -14.03 -21.84
N ASN A 356 3.18 -13.25 -20.86
CA ASN A 356 1.80 -13.32 -20.37
C ASN A 356 0.91 -12.38 -21.21
N TYR A 357 0.09 -12.95 -22.10
CA TYR A 357 -0.66 -12.19 -23.09
C TYR A 357 -2.15 -12.11 -22.76
N GLY A 358 -2.68 -10.88 -22.72
CA GLY A 358 -4.10 -10.60 -22.52
C GLY A 358 -4.56 -10.54 -21.05
N PHE A 359 -3.63 -10.61 -20.08
CA PHE A 359 -3.93 -10.51 -18.64
C PHE A 359 -2.75 -10.00 -17.83
N LEU A 360 -3.02 -9.52 -16.61
CA LEU A 360 -1.98 -9.16 -15.64
C LEU A 360 -1.17 -10.40 -15.25
N ASP A 361 0.11 -10.18 -14.87
CA ASP A 361 0.92 -11.27 -14.34
C ASP A 361 0.27 -11.91 -13.12
N ALA A 362 0.26 -13.25 -13.13
CA ALA A 362 -0.34 -14.08 -12.09
C ALA A 362 0.69 -15.02 -11.45
N GLY A 363 1.98 -14.66 -11.48
CA GLY A 363 3.06 -15.42 -10.86
C GLY A 363 3.72 -16.49 -11.76
N PHE A 364 3.43 -16.51 -13.05
CA PHE A 364 4.02 -17.49 -13.98
C PHE A 364 5.55 -17.31 -14.11
N TYR A 365 6.03 -16.07 -14.16
CA TYR A 365 7.48 -15.78 -14.14
C TYR A 365 8.15 -16.26 -12.86
N TYR A 366 7.48 -16.03 -11.73
CA TYR A 366 8.00 -16.46 -10.44
C TYR A 366 8.09 -17.98 -10.32
N ALA A 367 7.07 -18.70 -10.77
CA ALA A 367 7.01 -20.15 -10.67
C ALA A 367 7.98 -20.85 -11.63
N SER A 368 8.16 -20.33 -12.86
CA SER A 368 8.98 -20.96 -13.89
C SER A 368 10.44 -20.48 -13.90
N GLY A 369 10.75 -19.33 -13.30
CA GLY A 369 12.06 -18.70 -13.46
C GLY A 369 12.33 -18.15 -14.87
N ALA A 370 11.32 -18.13 -15.75
CA ALA A 370 11.44 -17.61 -17.09
C ALA A 370 11.73 -16.11 -17.12
N THR A 371 12.33 -15.63 -18.19
CA THR A 371 12.60 -14.22 -18.40
C THR A 371 11.57 -13.59 -19.34
N PRO A 372 11.19 -12.30 -19.16
CA PRO A 372 10.32 -11.61 -20.09
C PRO A 372 10.95 -11.50 -21.49
N SER A 373 10.16 -11.74 -22.54
CA SER A 373 10.62 -11.61 -23.93
C SER A 373 10.72 -10.15 -24.39
N CYS A 374 9.98 -9.25 -23.76
CA CYS A 374 10.01 -7.82 -24.05
C CYS A 374 9.72 -6.98 -22.78
N ARG A 375 9.80 -5.66 -22.93
CA ARG A 375 9.53 -4.67 -21.88
C ARG A 375 8.13 -4.86 -21.24
N PHE A 376 7.13 -5.21 -22.04
CA PHE A 376 5.77 -5.49 -21.60
C PHE A 376 5.59 -6.98 -21.34
N PHE A 377 5.96 -7.42 -20.15
CA PHE A 377 5.95 -8.82 -19.74
C PHE A 377 4.55 -9.39 -19.50
N CYS A 378 3.54 -8.51 -19.36
CA CYS A 378 2.12 -8.87 -19.22
C CYS A 378 1.24 -7.70 -19.69
N THR A 379 -0.05 -7.96 -19.90
CA THR A 379 -1.01 -6.91 -20.23
C THR A 379 -1.40 -6.16 -18.97
N LEU A 380 -0.93 -4.94 -18.83
CA LEU A 380 -1.18 -4.07 -17.67
C LEU A 380 -2.53 -3.35 -17.76
N ASN A 381 -3.05 -2.92 -16.63
CA ASN A 381 -4.32 -2.17 -16.52
C ASN A 381 -4.22 -0.71 -16.97
N ILE A 382 -3.37 -0.43 -17.96
CA ILE A 382 -3.19 0.89 -18.55
C ILE A 382 -3.39 0.82 -20.06
N PRO A 383 -4.15 1.75 -20.67
CA PRO A 383 -4.42 1.74 -22.11
C PRO A 383 -3.26 2.32 -22.92
N LEU A 384 -2.24 1.54 -23.12
CA LEU A 384 -1.10 1.89 -23.95
C LEU A 384 -1.19 1.14 -25.28
N GLU A 385 -1.37 1.86 -26.39
CA GLU A 385 -1.31 1.28 -27.73
C GLU A 385 0.06 0.63 -27.99
N GLU A 386 1.15 1.29 -27.59
CA GLU A 386 2.52 0.76 -27.65
C GLU A 386 2.66 -0.63 -27.00
N MET A 387 1.92 -0.90 -25.91
CA MET A 387 1.97 -2.21 -25.25
C MET A 387 1.30 -3.29 -26.10
N GLU A 388 0.10 -3.00 -26.63
CA GLU A 388 -0.64 -3.95 -27.45
C GLU A 388 0.13 -4.24 -28.76
N GLU A 389 0.62 -3.19 -29.43
CA GLU A 389 1.39 -3.31 -30.68
C GLU A 389 2.67 -4.13 -30.48
N GLU A 390 3.43 -3.87 -29.41
CA GLU A 390 4.68 -4.59 -29.10
C GLU A 390 4.43 -6.05 -28.78
N MET A 391 3.45 -6.35 -27.93
CA MET A 391 3.10 -7.73 -27.56
C MET A 391 2.61 -8.51 -28.80
N ASP A 392 1.78 -7.90 -29.62
CA ASP A 392 1.29 -8.49 -30.89
C ASP A 392 2.43 -8.74 -31.88
N ARG A 393 3.38 -7.82 -31.98
CA ARG A 393 4.58 -7.96 -32.81
C ARG A 393 5.43 -9.14 -32.33
N GLN A 394 5.71 -9.23 -31.03
CA GLN A 394 6.47 -10.32 -30.41
C GLN A 394 5.85 -11.69 -30.73
N LEU A 395 4.52 -11.80 -30.67
CA LEU A 395 3.81 -13.04 -31.00
C LEU A 395 3.88 -13.38 -32.48
N ARG A 396 3.72 -12.40 -33.37
CA ARG A 396 3.78 -12.64 -34.84
C ARG A 396 5.17 -13.00 -35.33
N GLU A 397 6.20 -12.45 -34.69
CA GLU A 397 7.61 -12.74 -34.99
C GLU A 397 8.10 -14.02 -34.30
N GLY A 398 7.31 -14.62 -33.40
CA GLY A 398 7.70 -15.82 -32.68
C GLY A 398 8.87 -15.60 -31.72
N VAL A 399 8.95 -14.42 -31.07
CA VAL A 399 10.08 -14.09 -30.20
C VAL A 399 10.03 -14.83 -28.88
N PRO A 400 8.92 -14.87 -28.11
CA PRO A 400 8.85 -15.63 -26.87
C PRO A 400 8.87 -17.14 -27.15
N ASP A 401 9.66 -17.89 -26.36
CA ASP A 401 9.68 -19.35 -26.43
C ASP A 401 8.37 -19.94 -25.91
N PHE A 402 7.78 -19.29 -24.89
CA PHE A 402 6.50 -19.66 -24.29
C PHE A 402 5.55 -18.48 -24.17
N VAL A 403 4.27 -18.77 -24.30
CA VAL A 403 3.18 -17.78 -24.15
C VAL A 403 2.12 -18.37 -23.22
N VAL A 404 1.68 -17.58 -22.23
CA VAL A 404 0.51 -17.92 -21.42
C VAL A 404 -0.63 -16.97 -21.78
N THR A 405 -1.83 -17.53 -21.96
CA THR A 405 -3.07 -16.77 -22.13
C THR A 405 -4.09 -17.16 -21.06
N ARG A 406 -5.06 -16.26 -20.78
CA ARG A 406 -6.12 -16.50 -19.80
C ARG A 406 -7.51 -16.34 -20.44
N ASN A 407 -8.37 -17.33 -20.25
CA ASN A 407 -9.77 -17.40 -20.73
C ASN A 407 -9.96 -17.37 -22.25
N LYS A 408 -8.96 -17.00 -23.01
CA LYS A 408 -8.98 -17.01 -24.48
C LYS A 408 -7.74 -17.72 -25.00
N THR A 409 -7.93 -18.55 -26.00
CA THR A 409 -6.83 -19.21 -26.72
C THR A 409 -6.12 -18.24 -27.66
N LEU A 410 -4.86 -18.51 -28.05
CA LEU A 410 -4.15 -17.70 -29.05
C LEU A 410 -4.93 -17.61 -30.37
N LYS A 411 -5.62 -18.67 -30.77
CA LYS A 411 -6.51 -18.66 -31.95
C LYS A 411 -7.63 -17.62 -31.82
N GLN A 412 -8.22 -17.49 -30.63
CA GLN A 412 -9.26 -16.48 -30.36
C GLN A 412 -8.70 -15.04 -30.28
N HIS A 413 -7.39 -14.91 -30.11
CA HIS A 413 -6.67 -13.64 -30.27
C HIS A 413 -6.18 -13.40 -31.71
N GLY A 414 -6.52 -14.25 -32.66
CA GLY A 414 -6.11 -14.12 -34.06
C GLY A 414 -4.69 -14.58 -34.37
N MET A 415 -4.03 -15.24 -33.42
CA MET A 415 -2.66 -15.76 -33.58
C MET A 415 -2.67 -17.25 -33.84
N THR A 416 -2.17 -17.67 -34.99
CA THR A 416 -2.14 -19.08 -35.42
C THR A 416 -0.83 -19.42 -36.13
N GLY A 417 -0.40 -20.68 -36.01
CA GLY A 417 0.65 -21.25 -36.84
C GLY A 417 2.08 -21.14 -36.33
N ILE A 418 2.32 -20.36 -35.28
CA ILE A 418 3.68 -20.16 -34.72
C ILE A 418 3.83 -20.90 -33.39
N TYR A 419 2.76 -21.12 -32.69
CA TYR A 419 2.74 -21.70 -31.35
C TYR A 419 1.82 -22.91 -31.28
N GLU A 420 2.24 -23.97 -30.59
CA GLU A 420 1.42 -25.13 -30.25
C GLU A 420 1.05 -25.10 -28.75
N ARG A 421 -0.16 -25.53 -28.41
CA ARG A 421 -0.60 -25.63 -27.02
C ARG A 421 0.02 -26.87 -26.37
N VAL A 422 0.74 -26.69 -25.28
CA VAL A 422 1.43 -27.77 -24.54
C VAL A 422 0.79 -28.12 -23.21
N ALA A 423 0.07 -27.16 -22.58
CA ALA A 423 -0.64 -27.42 -21.33
C ALA A 423 -1.88 -26.53 -21.19
N GLU A 424 -2.80 -26.97 -20.33
CA GLU A 424 -4.01 -26.26 -19.94
C GLU A 424 -4.29 -26.54 -18.46
N ALA A 425 -4.63 -25.53 -17.68
CA ALA A 425 -5.01 -25.65 -16.28
C ALA A 425 -6.00 -24.57 -15.88
N SER A 426 -6.78 -24.82 -14.84
CA SER A 426 -7.81 -23.88 -14.36
C SER A 426 -7.68 -23.70 -12.86
N ALA A 427 -7.98 -22.49 -12.38
CA ALA A 427 -8.03 -22.21 -10.96
C ALA A 427 -9.13 -21.19 -10.63
N ASP A 428 -9.73 -21.33 -9.46
CA ASP A 428 -10.63 -20.33 -8.87
C ASP A 428 -9.91 -19.60 -7.73
N TYR A 429 -9.70 -18.30 -7.92
CA TYR A 429 -9.09 -17.43 -6.90
C TYR A 429 -10.13 -16.66 -6.08
N GLY A 430 -11.40 -17.11 -6.08
CA GLY A 430 -12.51 -16.44 -5.41
C GLY A 430 -13.15 -15.31 -6.22
N GLU A 431 -12.71 -15.13 -7.47
CA GLU A 431 -13.29 -14.21 -8.45
C GLU A 431 -13.96 -14.95 -9.61
N GLY A 432 -14.03 -16.29 -9.53
CA GLY A 432 -14.51 -17.21 -10.54
C GLY A 432 -13.40 -18.06 -11.15
N MET A 433 -13.81 -19.01 -11.99
CA MET A 433 -12.89 -19.95 -12.66
C MET A 433 -12.13 -19.24 -13.78
N PHE A 434 -10.82 -19.27 -13.72
CA PHE A 434 -9.93 -18.84 -14.79
C PHE A 434 -9.30 -20.04 -15.48
N ASN A 435 -9.35 -20.06 -16.82
CA ASN A 435 -8.70 -21.09 -17.64
C ASN A 435 -7.40 -20.50 -18.21
N TYR A 436 -6.28 -21.18 -18.01
CA TYR A 436 -4.99 -20.79 -18.52
C TYR A 436 -4.53 -21.79 -19.57
N PHE A 437 -3.85 -21.28 -20.60
CA PHE A 437 -3.31 -22.06 -21.71
C PHE A 437 -1.85 -21.72 -21.90
N LEU A 438 -0.98 -22.74 -21.86
CA LEU A 438 0.43 -22.61 -22.15
C LEU A 438 0.71 -23.03 -23.59
N TYR A 439 1.43 -22.20 -24.29
CA TYR A 439 1.88 -22.42 -25.66
C TYR A 439 3.40 -22.41 -25.73
N ARG A 440 3.95 -23.26 -26.58
CA ARG A 440 5.36 -23.32 -26.94
C ARG A 440 5.52 -22.93 -28.40
N ARG A 441 6.58 -22.20 -28.73
CA ARG A 441 6.94 -21.89 -30.11
C ARG A 441 7.26 -23.17 -30.88
N ILE A 442 6.72 -23.28 -32.10
CA ILE A 442 7.05 -24.36 -33.03
C ILE A 442 8.40 -24.00 -33.67
N GLU A 443 9.35 -24.98 -33.70
CA GLU A 443 10.65 -24.83 -34.31
C GLU A 443 10.57 -24.64 -35.84
#